data_22a51afff77fb901324d94f10d5bcd82
#
_entry.id   22a51afff77fb901324d94f10d5bcd82
#
_cell.length_a   1.000
_cell.length_b   1.000
_cell.length_c   1.000
_cell.angle_alpha   90.00
_cell.angle_beta   90.00
_cell.angle_gamma   90.00
#
_symmetry.space_group_name_H-M   'P 1'
#
loop_
_entity.id
_entity.type
_entity.pdbx_description
1 polymer ?
#
loop_
_entity_poly.entity_id
_entity_poly.type
_entity_poly.pdbx_seq_one_letter_code
_entity_poly.pdbx_strand_id
1 'polypeptide(L)'
;GFLTGKYRNKERPEKSRLAVDGDFWTRYNKPNTENAVEAYYKIAEKHNLDMAQMSLKFCEIQPFVTSVIIGATRMDQLKTDIESVNVNLTKEILKEINEVQNLYPNPCP
;
A
#
# COMPACT_ATOMS: atom_id res chain seq x y z
N GLY A 1 -3.62 0.65 5.51
CA GLY A 1 -3.82 -0.71 5.82
C GLY A 1 -2.99 -1.72 5.03
N PHE A 2 -3.56 -2.34 4.01
CA PHE A 2 -2.90 -3.45 3.30
C PHE A 2 -1.63 -3.02 2.57
N LEU A 3 -1.64 -1.89 1.89
CA LEU A 3 -0.48 -1.35 1.19
C LEU A 3 0.61 -0.72 2.09
N THR A 4 0.53 -0.91 3.40
CA THR A 4 1.67 -0.67 4.30
C THR A 4 2.54 -1.91 4.49
N GLY A 5 2.10 -3.07 3.99
CA GLY A 5 2.76 -4.35 4.17
C GLY A 5 2.56 -5.01 5.54
N LYS A 6 1.93 -4.33 6.52
CA LYS A 6 1.83 -4.82 7.91
C LYS A 6 1.00 -6.08 8.11
N TYR A 7 0.22 -6.47 7.10
CA TYR A 7 -0.62 -7.69 7.14
C TYR A 7 -0.05 -8.83 6.28
N ARG A 8 1.16 -8.67 5.76
CA ARG A 8 1.84 -9.73 5.02
C ARG A 8 2.06 -10.94 5.93
N ASN A 9 2.18 -12.11 5.31
CA ASN A 9 2.35 -13.38 6.02
C ASN A 9 1.24 -13.67 7.05
N LYS A 10 0.03 -13.13 6.82
CA LYS A 10 -1.13 -13.25 7.73
C LYS A 10 -0.90 -12.62 9.11
N GLU A 11 0.04 -11.72 9.22
CA GLU A 11 0.27 -10.98 10.46
C GLU A 11 -0.93 -10.08 10.80
N ARG A 12 -1.20 -9.98 12.10
CA ARG A 12 -2.22 -9.08 12.66
C ARG A 12 -1.62 -8.31 13.82
N PRO A 13 -0.86 -7.23 13.55
CA PRO A 13 -0.24 -6.44 14.63
C PRO A 13 -1.29 -6.00 15.65
N GLU A 14 -0.91 -6.07 16.94
CA GLU A 14 -1.79 -5.65 18.04
C GLU A 14 -2.34 -4.24 17.79
N LYS A 15 -3.60 -4.02 18.12
CA LYS A 15 -4.34 -2.75 17.88
C LYS A 15 -4.45 -2.35 16.40
N SER A 16 -4.06 -3.21 15.46
CA SER A 16 -4.34 -2.96 14.05
C SER A 16 -5.83 -3.16 13.76
N ARG A 17 -6.30 -2.53 12.69
CA ARG A 17 -7.72 -2.63 12.29
C ARG A 17 -8.17 -4.06 12.07
N LEU A 18 -7.35 -4.93 11.48
CA LEU A 18 -7.67 -6.35 11.33
C LEU A 18 -7.66 -7.13 12.65
N ALA A 19 -6.90 -6.70 13.64
CA ALA A 19 -6.89 -7.34 14.95
C ALA A 19 -8.13 -6.98 15.76
N VAL A 20 -8.66 -5.75 15.59
CA VAL A 20 -9.80 -5.22 16.34
C VAL A 20 -11.13 -5.57 15.66
N ASP A 21 -11.22 -5.38 14.34
CA ASP A 21 -12.47 -5.48 13.56
C ASP A 21 -12.38 -6.54 12.45
N GLY A 22 -11.64 -7.63 12.66
CA GLY A 22 -11.21 -8.57 11.63
C GLY A 22 -12.28 -9.01 10.62
N ASP A 23 -13.47 -9.31 11.09
CA ASP A 23 -14.53 -9.84 10.23
C ASP A 23 -15.30 -8.75 9.46
N PHE A 24 -15.18 -7.49 9.85
CA PHE A 24 -15.80 -6.36 9.15
C PHE A 24 -15.12 -6.02 7.80
N TRP A 25 -13.87 -6.42 7.64
CA TRP A 25 -13.04 -6.07 6.48
C TRP A 25 -13.00 -7.14 5.40
N THR A 26 -14.11 -7.81 5.16
CA THR A 26 -14.24 -8.93 4.20
C THR A 26 -13.83 -8.59 2.76
N ARG A 27 -13.92 -7.30 2.35
CA ARG A 27 -13.47 -6.86 1.02
C ARG A 27 -12.01 -7.18 0.72
N TYR A 28 -11.17 -7.21 1.77
CA TYR A 28 -9.74 -7.50 1.64
C TYR A 28 -9.42 -9.00 1.77
N ASN A 29 -10.41 -9.82 2.08
CA ASN A 29 -10.26 -11.27 2.16
C ASN A 29 -10.65 -11.92 0.81
N LYS A 30 -9.88 -11.60 -0.23
CA LYS A 30 -10.10 -12.09 -1.59
C LYS A 30 -8.86 -12.85 -2.05
N PRO A 31 -9.02 -13.85 -2.95
CA PRO A 31 -7.92 -14.73 -3.37
C PRO A 31 -6.68 -14.01 -3.89
N ASN A 32 -6.86 -12.89 -4.59
CA ASN A 32 -5.77 -12.13 -5.20
C ASN A 32 -5.21 -10.98 -4.36
N THR A 33 -5.81 -10.69 -3.20
CA THR A 33 -5.37 -9.58 -2.34
C THR A 33 -3.95 -9.79 -1.85
N GLU A 34 -3.65 -10.96 -1.29
CA GLU A 34 -2.32 -11.28 -0.77
C GLU A 34 -1.27 -11.28 -1.89
N ASN A 35 -1.61 -11.87 -3.05
CA ASN A 35 -0.71 -11.93 -4.20
C ASN A 35 -0.37 -10.52 -4.74
N ALA A 36 -1.38 -9.65 -4.85
CA ALA A 36 -1.17 -8.28 -5.30
C ALA A 36 -0.32 -7.48 -4.30
N VAL A 37 -0.61 -7.58 -3.00
CA VAL A 37 0.16 -6.92 -1.94
C VAL A 37 1.62 -7.39 -1.95
N GLU A 38 1.86 -8.69 -2.09
CA GLU A 38 3.21 -9.24 -2.17
C GLU A 38 3.96 -8.77 -3.42
N ALA A 39 3.27 -8.68 -4.56
CA ALA A 39 3.87 -8.15 -5.78
C ALA A 39 4.28 -6.68 -5.64
N TYR A 40 3.43 -5.82 -5.05
CA TYR A 40 3.78 -4.43 -4.77
C TYR A 40 4.90 -4.29 -3.74
N TYR A 41 4.92 -5.17 -2.73
CA TYR A 41 6.01 -5.18 -1.76
C TYR A 41 7.36 -5.47 -2.42
N LYS A 42 7.42 -6.45 -3.33
CA LYS A 42 8.65 -6.78 -4.07
C LYS A 42 9.16 -5.60 -4.92
N ILE A 43 8.26 -4.80 -5.49
CA ILE A 43 8.65 -3.58 -6.20
C ILE A 43 9.30 -2.59 -5.21
N ALA A 44 8.64 -2.33 -4.09
CA ALA A 44 9.17 -1.43 -3.07
C ALA A 44 10.54 -1.89 -2.56
N GLU A 45 10.69 -3.18 -2.25
CA GLU A 45 11.96 -3.78 -1.79
C GLU A 45 13.06 -3.66 -2.86
N LYS A 46 12.77 -4.00 -4.12
CA LYS A 46 13.71 -3.90 -5.25
C LYS A 46 14.26 -2.50 -5.41
N HIS A 47 13.43 -1.48 -5.22
CA HIS A 47 13.78 -0.08 -5.41
C HIS A 47 14.14 0.64 -4.10
N ASN A 48 14.29 -0.10 -3.00
CA ASN A 48 14.62 0.43 -1.67
C ASN A 48 13.65 1.54 -1.21
N LEU A 49 12.36 1.31 -1.41
CA LEU A 49 11.27 2.20 -1.01
C LEU A 49 10.47 1.60 0.15
N ASP A 50 9.94 2.46 1.01
CA ASP A 50 8.86 2.07 1.90
C ASP A 50 7.57 1.86 1.10
N MET A 51 6.87 0.74 1.34
CA MET A 51 5.67 0.38 0.57
C MET A 51 4.51 1.37 0.79
N ALA A 52 4.36 1.90 2.00
CA ALA A 52 3.33 2.89 2.29
C ALA A 52 3.63 4.20 1.54
N GLN A 53 4.88 4.66 1.59
CA GLN A 53 5.31 5.86 0.88
C GLN A 53 5.18 5.70 -0.64
N MET A 54 5.56 4.56 -1.21
CA MET A 54 5.36 4.26 -2.63
C MET A 54 3.88 4.36 -3.02
N SER A 55 3.00 3.81 -2.19
CA SER A 55 1.55 3.82 -2.43
C SER A 55 0.94 5.21 -2.33
N LEU A 56 1.35 6.00 -1.34
CA LEU A 56 0.92 7.40 -1.18
C LEU A 56 1.38 8.25 -2.34
N LYS A 57 2.65 8.11 -2.73
CA LYS A 57 3.20 8.85 -3.87
C LYS A 57 2.52 8.48 -5.19
N PHE A 58 2.20 7.21 -5.39
CA PHE A 58 1.43 6.78 -6.57
C PHE A 58 0.09 7.50 -6.67
N CYS A 59 -0.63 7.66 -5.55
CA CYS A 59 -1.88 8.42 -5.53
C CYS A 59 -1.65 9.90 -5.79
N GLU A 60 -0.65 10.51 -5.13
CA GLU A 60 -0.34 11.94 -5.22
C GLU A 60 -0.04 12.41 -6.64
N ILE A 61 0.69 11.61 -7.42
CA ILE A 61 1.09 11.98 -8.79
C ILE A 61 -0.03 11.87 -9.83
N GLN A 62 -1.20 11.34 -9.44
CA GLN A 62 -2.33 11.26 -10.39
C GLN A 62 -2.90 12.65 -10.67
N PRO A 63 -3.08 13.05 -11.93
CA PRO A 63 -3.45 14.43 -12.29
C PRO A 63 -4.85 14.85 -11.81
N PHE A 64 -5.68 13.87 -11.44
CA PHE A 64 -7.05 14.11 -10.94
C PHE A 64 -7.13 14.08 -9.41
N VAL A 65 -6.03 13.84 -8.69
CA VAL A 65 -6.00 13.80 -7.22
C VAL A 65 -5.53 15.15 -6.68
N THR A 66 -6.40 15.84 -5.95
CA THR A 66 -6.09 17.13 -5.33
C THR A 66 -5.29 16.96 -4.04
N SER A 67 -5.66 15.96 -3.23
CA SER A 67 -4.98 15.64 -1.97
C SER A 67 -5.17 14.16 -1.61
N VAL A 68 -4.17 13.59 -0.94
CA VAL A 68 -4.21 12.21 -0.46
C VAL A 68 -4.56 12.21 1.01
N ILE A 69 -5.67 11.55 1.37
CA ILE A 69 -6.11 11.41 2.75
C ILE A 69 -5.32 10.28 3.40
N ILE A 70 -4.60 10.61 4.45
CA ILE A 70 -3.82 9.65 5.24
C ILE A 70 -4.47 9.38 6.59
N GLY A 71 -4.12 8.26 7.23
CA GLY A 71 -4.54 7.92 8.59
C GLY A 71 -3.40 7.27 9.35
N ALA A 72 -2.99 7.89 10.43
CA ALA A 72 -1.95 7.41 11.32
C ALA A 72 -2.44 7.38 12.77
N THR A 73 -2.07 6.36 13.51
CA THR A 73 -2.36 6.22 14.95
C THR A 73 -1.12 6.41 15.82
N ARG A 74 0.06 6.57 15.21
CA ARG A 74 1.34 6.80 15.86
C ARG A 74 2.13 7.86 15.11
N MET A 75 3.03 8.55 15.83
CA MET A 75 3.84 9.63 15.26
C MET A 75 4.84 9.14 14.21
N ASP A 76 5.41 7.94 14.38
CA ASP A 76 6.30 7.33 13.40
C ASP A 76 5.59 7.07 12.06
N GLN A 77 4.35 6.58 12.09
CA GLN A 77 3.51 6.42 10.90
C GLN A 77 3.22 7.76 10.22
N LEU A 78 2.81 8.76 10.99
CA LEU A 78 2.52 10.10 10.46
C LEU A 78 3.75 10.71 9.78
N LYS A 79 4.91 10.58 10.40
CA LYS A 79 6.18 11.06 9.82
C LYS A 79 6.48 10.35 8.50
N THR A 80 6.40 9.02 8.48
CA THR A 80 6.58 8.21 7.26
C THR A 80 5.63 8.66 6.15
N ASP A 81 4.35 8.85 6.48
CA ASP A 81 3.33 9.27 5.50
C ASP A 81 3.63 10.67 4.93
N ILE A 82 4.01 11.63 5.78
CA ILE A 82 4.38 12.99 5.34
C ILE A 82 5.64 12.95 4.46
N GLU A 83 6.64 12.18 4.82
CA GLU A 83 7.90 12.04 4.05
C GLU A 83 7.69 11.43 2.66
N SER A 84 6.52 10.83 2.39
CA SER A 84 6.19 10.29 1.06
C SER A 84 6.27 11.34 -0.06
N VAL A 85 6.13 12.63 0.25
CA VAL A 85 6.25 13.72 -0.73
C VAL A 85 7.63 13.77 -1.39
N ASN A 86 8.66 13.28 -0.70
CA ASN A 86 10.05 13.24 -1.18
C ASN A 86 10.36 12.00 -2.02
N VAL A 87 9.45 11.04 -2.11
CA VAL A 87 9.63 9.82 -2.91
C VAL A 87 9.53 10.16 -4.39
N ASN A 88 10.45 9.64 -5.18
CA ASN A 88 10.42 9.74 -6.64
C ASN A 88 10.06 8.39 -7.25
N LEU A 89 8.94 8.30 -7.94
CA LEU A 89 8.54 7.13 -8.71
C LEU A 89 9.05 7.28 -10.15
N THR A 90 10.09 6.54 -10.48
CA THR A 90 10.65 6.51 -11.84
C THR A 90 9.67 5.87 -12.83
N LYS A 91 9.90 6.08 -14.13
CA LYS A 91 9.09 5.42 -15.18
C LYS A 91 9.16 3.89 -15.07
N GLU A 92 10.30 3.34 -14.64
CA GLU A 92 10.46 1.90 -14.42
C GLU A 92 9.55 1.41 -13.29
N ILE A 93 9.56 2.09 -12.13
CA ILE A 93 8.69 1.75 -11.00
C ILE A 93 7.22 1.81 -11.40
N LEU A 94 6.81 2.87 -12.09
CA LEU A 94 5.43 3.03 -12.56
C LEU A 94 5.03 1.93 -13.55
N LYS A 95 5.94 1.51 -14.43
CA LYS A 95 5.71 0.39 -15.33
C LYS A 95 5.48 -0.91 -14.55
N GLU A 96 6.34 -1.22 -13.57
CA GLU A 96 6.20 -2.41 -12.73
C GLU A 96 4.88 -2.39 -11.93
N ILE A 97 4.48 -1.24 -11.39
CA ILE A 97 3.18 -1.08 -10.71
C ILE A 97 2.03 -1.38 -11.67
N ASN A 98 2.08 -0.88 -12.90
CA ASN A 98 1.06 -1.15 -13.91
C ASN A 98 1.02 -2.63 -14.34
N GLU A 99 2.15 -3.31 -14.38
CA GLU A 99 2.21 -4.75 -14.66
C GLU A 99 1.49 -5.56 -13.56
N VAL A 100 1.68 -5.19 -12.28
CA VAL A 100 0.92 -5.81 -11.18
C VAL A 100 -0.57 -5.51 -11.28
N GLN A 101 -0.96 -4.28 -11.63
CA GLN A 101 -2.35 -3.91 -11.85
C GLN A 101 -3.01 -4.70 -12.98
N ASN A 102 -2.29 -4.96 -14.05
CA ASN A 102 -2.77 -5.78 -15.16
C ASN A 102 -2.93 -7.24 -14.79
N LEU A 103 -2.01 -7.78 -13.96
CA LEU A 103 -2.05 -9.15 -13.49
C LEU A 103 -3.17 -9.40 -12.46
N TYR A 104 -3.41 -8.43 -11.58
CA TYR A 104 -4.40 -8.49 -10.51
C TYR A 104 -5.36 -7.30 -10.58
N PRO A 105 -6.18 -7.18 -11.65
CA PRO A 105 -7.12 -6.06 -11.77
C PRO A 105 -8.15 -6.13 -10.65
N ASN A 106 -8.29 -5.03 -9.90
CA ASN A 106 -9.25 -4.89 -8.81
C ASN A 106 -9.21 -6.06 -7.79
N PRO A 107 -8.08 -6.30 -7.11
CA PRO A 107 -7.93 -7.45 -6.21
C PRO A 107 -8.81 -7.37 -4.95
N CYS A 108 -9.38 -6.21 -4.66
CA CYS A 108 -10.23 -5.92 -3.49
C CYS A 108 -11.53 -5.22 -3.90
N PRO A 109 -12.38 -5.84 -4.72
CA PRO A 109 -13.60 -5.22 -5.22
C PRO A 109 -14.61 -4.90 -4.11
#